data_6596d8bcececd5e6f5f242e5746f8d80
#
_entry.id   6596d8bcececd5e6f5f242e5746f8d80
#
_cell.length_a   1.000
_cell.length_b   1.000
_cell.length_c   1.000
_cell.angle_alpha   90.00
_cell.angle_beta   90.00
_cell.angle_gamma   90.00
#
_symmetry.space_group_name_H-M   'P 1'
#
loop_
_entity.id
_entity.type
_entity.pdbx_description
1 polymer ?
#
loop_
_entity_poly.entity_id
_entity_poly.type
_entity_poly.pdbx_seq_one_letter_code
_entity_poly.pdbx_strand_id
1 'polypeptide(L)'
;MSQNAFITEETIEGADDGPLADATVAVKDNISTEGVRTTCGSAMLESYVPPYDATVVERLKDAGATIVGKANMDEFGMGGTTETSAYGAVKNPVDEGHVPGGSSGGSAAAVAAGDADLALGSDTGGSVRNPAAFCGVVGIKPTYGLVSRYGLVAYANSLEQIGPIGTSVEETAALLDVISGPDPKDSTTRFDLDEDGEEAAHPAADSNYAGAADGDVDGMTIGVITDLLEGADDRVVEVFEASLEDLRAQGAETVEVSLDSLEHAVQAYYVIAMSEASSNLARFDGVRYGQSGGYEGNWNDAFARAREEGFGEEVK
;
A
#
# COMPACT_ATOMS: atom_id res chain seq x y z
N MET A 1 -9.33 -19.92 10.58
CA MET A 1 -10.16 -19.87 9.35
C MET A 1 -9.49 -18.88 8.44
N SER A 2 -9.31 -19.20 7.19
CA SER A 2 -8.68 -18.26 6.25
C SER A 2 -9.55 -17.00 6.14
N GLN A 3 -8.98 -15.82 6.42
CA GLN A 3 -9.62 -14.51 6.28
C GLN A 3 -9.79 -14.11 4.81
N ASN A 4 -9.43 -14.99 3.87
CA ASN A 4 -9.27 -14.72 2.44
C ASN A 4 -8.21 -13.62 2.19
N ALA A 5 -7.19 -13.58 3.03
CA ALA A 5 -6.14 -12.58 2.99
C ALA A 5 -5.22 -12.72 1.77
N PHE A 6 -5.11 -13.90 1.18
CA PHE A 6 -4.27 -14.18 0.01
C PHE A 6 -5.08 -14.56 -1.23
N ILE A 7 -4.65 -14.08 -2.39
CA ILE A 7 -5.12 -14.53 -3.73
C ILE A 7 -4.27 -15.72 -4.19
N THR A 8 -2.97 -15.66 -3.90
CA THR A 8 -2.01 -16.72 -4.25
C THR A 8 -1.11 -16.96 -3.05
N GLU A 9 -1.08 -18.18 -2.55
CA GLU A 9 -0.12 -18.62 -1.54
C GLU A 9 1.08 -19.24 -2.27
N GLU A 10 2.26 -18.67 -2.06
CA GLU A 10 3.52 -19.08 -2.70
C GLU A 10 4.67 -18.71 -1.78
N THR A 11 5.55 -19.65 -1.49
CA THR A 11 6.73 -19.40 -0.65
C THR A 11 7.93 -19.14 -1.53
N ILE A 12 8.54 -17.97 -1.36
CA ILE A 12 9.76 -17.56 -2.04
C ILE A 12 10.78 -17.19 -0.99
N GLU A 13 11.81 -18.00 -0.86
CA GLU A 13 12.93 -17.76 0.04
C GLU A 13 13.80 -16.60 -0.48
N GLY A 14 14.21 -15.70 0.42
CA GLY A 14 15.23 -14.69 0.15
C GLY A 14 16.64 -15.21 0.35
N ALA A 15 17.60 -14.30 0.54
CA ALA A 15 18.97 -14.64 0.89
C ALA A 15 19.03 -15.37 2.24
N ASP A 16 20.07 -16.19 2.44
CA ASP A 16 20.25 -16.98 3.68
C ASP A 16 20.50 -16.10 4.92
N ASP A 17 20.89 -14.83 4.72
CA ASP A 17 21.16 -13.84 5.76
C ASP A 17 20.62 -12.47 5.37
N GLY A 18 20.52 -11.56 6.33
CA GLY A 18 20.04 -10.21 6.13
C GLY A 18 19.16 -9.72 7.28
N PRO A 19 18.79 -8.43 7.25
CA PRO A 19 18.00 -7.84 8.35
C PRO A 19 16.58 -8.40 8.49
N LEU A 20 16.08 -9.13 7.48
CA LEU A 20 14.75 -9.76 7.47
C LEU A 20 14.81 -11.29 7.30
N ALA A 21 15.96 -11.94 7.57
CA ALA A 21 16.16 -13.37 7.31
C ALA A 21 15.16 -14.30 8.06
N ASP A 22 14.65 -13.85 9.20
CA ASP A 22 13.68 -14.61 10.00
C ASP A 22 12.22 -14.13 9.78
N ALA A 23 12.01 -13.16 8.88
CA ALA A 23 10.71 -12.54 8.67
C ALA A 23 9.95 -13.09 7.46
N THR A 24 8.67 -13.35 7.66
CA THR A 24 7.72 -13.67 6.59
C THR A 24 6.98 -12.41 6.12
N VAL A 25 6.84 -12.24 4.80
CA VAL A 25 6.26 -11.02 4.20
C VAL A 25 5.15 -11.36 3.21
N ALA A 26 3.95 -10.80 3.42
CA ALA A 26 2.87 -10.81 2.43
C ALA A 26 3.03 -9.63 1.47
N VAL A 27 2.90 -9.86 0.17
CA VAL A 27 3.07 -8.82 -0.86
C VAL A 27 1.74 -8.55 -1.54
N LYS A 28 1.25 -7.30 -1.48
CA LYS A 28 -0.02 -6.90 -2.13
C LYS A 28 -0.03 -7.29 -3.61
N ASP A 29 -1.17 -7.78 -4.10
CA ASP A 29 -1.25 -8.41 -5.42
C ASP A 29 -1.16 -7.44 -6.62
N ASN A 30 -0.94 -6.16 -6.40
CA ASN A 30 -0.56 -5.20 -7.44
C ASN A 30 0.96 -4.93 -7.53
N ILE A 31 1.76 -5.60 -6.71
CA ILE A 31 3.23 -5.50 -6.73
C ILE A 31 3.77 -6.71 -7.50
N SER A 32 4.43 -6.47 -8.63
CA SER A 32 4.96 -7.50 -9.52
C SER A 32 5.97 -8.38 -8.80
N THR A 33 5.77 -9.70 -8.88
CA THR A 33 6.66 -10.72 -8.32
C THR A 33 6.97 -11.72 -9.42
N GLU A 34 8.25 -11.85 -9.80
CA GLU A 34 8.68 -12.70 -10.91
C GLU A 34 8.21 -14.15 -10.74
N GLY A 35 7.59 -14.70 -11.78
CA GLY A 35 7.11 -16.08 -11.80
C GLY A 35 5.83 -16.33 -10.98
N VAL A 36 5.33 -15.34 -10.24
CA VAL A 36 4.14 -15.48 -9.39
C VAL A 36 2.97 -14.67 -9.97
N ARG A 37 1.82 -15.31 -10.09
CA ARG A 37 0.60 -14.67 -10.58
C ARG A 37 0.32 -13.36 -9.84
N THR A 38 0.08 -12.29 -10.59
CA THR A 38 -0.18 -10.93 -10.08
C THR A 38 -1.41 -10.37 -10.78
N THR A 39 -2.55 -10.34 -10.07
CA THR A 39 -3.87 -10.11 -10.68
C THR A 39 -4.44 -8.72 -10.38
N CYS A 40 -3.90 -8.00 -9.40
CA CYS A 40 -4.49 -6.76 -8.87
C CYS A 40 -5.92 -6.92 -8.34
N GLY A 41 -6.30 -8.11 -7.87
CA GLY A 41 -7.66 -8.40 -7.43
C GLY A 41 -8.68 -8.46 -8.58
N SER A 42 -8.25 -8.56 -9.84
CA SER A 42 -9.07 -8.43 -11.05
C SER A 42 -9.04 -9.68 -11.91
N ALA A 43 -10.19 -10.02 -12.50
CA ALA A 43 -10.28 -11.05 -13.54
C ALA A 43 -9.55 -10.62 -14.82
N MET A 44 -9.37 -9.31 -15.04
CA MET A 44 -8.61 -8.77 -16.18
C MET A 44 -7.20 -9.32 -16.27
N LEU A 45 -6.54 -9.54 -15.13
CA LEU A 45 -5.16 -10.05 -15.03
C LEU A 45 -5.07 -11.46 -14.43
N GLU A 46 -6.16 -12.24 -14.46
CA GLU A 46 -6.22 -13.58 -13.84
C GLU A 46 -5.06 -14.51 -14.23
N SER A 47 -4.59 -14.42 -15.47
CA SER A 47 -3.51 -15.26 -16.00
C SER A 47 -2.16 -14.56 -16.09
N TYR A 48 -2.05 -13.32 -15.60
CA TYR A 48 -0.80 -12.57 -15.72
C TYR A 48 0.24 -13.01 -14.70
N VAL A 49 1.41 -13.36 -15.21
CA VAL A 49 2.61 -13.70 -14.43
C VAL A 49 3.73 -12.75 -14.85
N PRO A 50 4.21 -11.87 -13.97
CA PRO A 50 5.29 -10.94 -14.27
C PRO A 50 6.59 -11.67 -14.61
N PRO A 51 7.34 -11.21 -15.65
CA PRO A 51 8.67 -11.73 -15.95
C PRO A 51 9.80 -11.00 -15.20
N TYR A 52 9.47 -10.25 -14.15
CA TYR A 52 10.40 -9.46 -13.35
C TYR A 52 9.82 -9.16 -11.96
N ASP A 53 10.71 -8.89 -11.02
CA ASP A 53 10.33 -8.38 -9.69
C ASP A 53 10.17 -6.85 -9.69
N ALA A 54 9.28 -6.36 -8.85
CA ALA A 54 9.31 -4.97 -8.41
C ALA A 54 10.57 -4.72 -7.58
N THR A 55 11.12 -3.52 -7.61
CA THR A 55 12.33 -3.18 -6.84
C THR A 55 12.19 -3.48 -5.35
N VAL A 56 11.01 -3.25 -4.76
CA VAL A 56 10.77 -3.61 -3.36
C VAL A 56 10.83 -5.12 -3.12
N VAL A 57 10.44 -5.94 -4.08
CA VAL A 57 10.52 -7.41 -4.00
C VAL A 57 11.98 -7.88 -4.14
N GLU A 58 12.76 -7.28 -5.06
CA GLU A 58 14.21 -7.51 -5.14
C GLU A 58 14.87 -7.23 -3.78
N ARG A 59 14.56 -6.08 -3.17
CA ARG A 59 15.10 -5.67 -1.86
C ARG A 59 14.69 -6.58 -0.71
N LEU A 60 13.44 -7.06 -0.68
CA LEU A 60 12.99 -8.05 0.30
C LEU A 60 13.80 -9.35 0.21
N LYS A 61 13.99 -9.87 -1.01
CA LYS A 61 14.78 -11.09 -1.26
C LYS A 61 16.23 -10.90 -0.84
N ASP A 62 16.83 -9.76 -1.20
CA ASP A 62 18.21 -9.43 -0.83
C ASP A 62 18.40 -9.26 0.69
N ALA A 63 17.36 -8.81 1.40
CA ALA A 63 17.32 -8.68 2.85
C ALA A 63 17.03 -10.00 3.59
N GLY A 64 16.85 -11.10 2.88
CA GLY A 64 16.61 -12.43 3.43
C GLY A 64 15.17 -12.75 3.75
N ALA A 65 14.20 -11.86 3.47
CA ALA A 65 12.79 -12.10 3.80
C ALA A 65 12.19 -13.28 3.02
N THR A 66 11.37 -14.08 3.68
CA THR A 66 10.54 -15.10 3.03
C THR A 66 9.20 -14.51 2.61
N ILE A 67 8.94 -14.42 1.32
CA ILE A 67 7.63 -14.00 0.80
C ILE A 67 6.67 -15.18 0.88
N VAL A 68 5.50 -15.01 1.53
CA VAL A 68 4.53 -16.10 1.76
C VAL A 68 3.33 -16.06 0.83
N GLY A 69 3.19 -15.02 0.00
CA GLY A 69 2.12 -14.97 -0.99
C GLY A 69 1.74 -13.57 -1.43
N LYS A 70 0.74 -13.55 -2.34
CA LYS A 70 0.16 -12.33 -2.89
C LYS A 70 -1.14 -12.01 -2.15
N ALA A 71 -1.10 -10.91 -1.40
CA ALA A 71 -2.20 -10.48 -0.54
C ALA A 71 -3.38 -9.91 -1.34
N ASN A 72 -4.58 -10.28 -0.96
CA ASN A 72 -5.82 -9.83 -1.57
C ASN A 72 -6.05 -8.32 -1.39
N MET A 73 -6.80 -7.73 -2.31
CA MET A 73 -6.93 -6.28 -2.40
C MET A 73 -8.22 -5.87 -3.13
N ASP A 74 -8.67 -4.65 -2.95
CA ASP A 74 -9.67 -4.07 -3.84
C ASP A 74 -9.13 -4.02 -5.28
N GLU A 75 -9.98 -4.29 -6.24
CA GLU A 75 -9.63 -4.38 -7.66
C GLU A 75 -8.86 -3.15 -8.14
N PHE A 76 -7.64 -3.35 -8.67
CA PHE A 76 -6.69 -2.30 -9.09
C PHE A 76 -6.41 -1.19 -8.07
N GLY A 77 -6.64 -1.48 -6.78
CA GLY A 77 -6.49 -0.48 -5.71
C GLY A 77 -7.66 0.50 -5.59
N MET A 78 -8.76 0.25 -6.31
CA MET A 78 -9.96 1.07 -6.33
C MET A 78 -10.97 0.55 -5.33
N GLY A 79 -11.03 1.18 -4.16
CA GLY A 79 -11.89 0.79 -3.05
C GLY A 79 -11.27 1.12 -1.70
N GLY A 80 -11.98 0.81 -0.64
CA GLY A 80 -11.57 1.09 0.75
C GLY A 80 -12.02 0.02 1.74
N THR A 81 -12.47 -1.15 1.25
CA THR A 81 -13.07 -2.20 2.08
C THR A 81 -12.54 -3.60 1.79
N THR A 82 -11.84 -3.78 0.68
CA THR A 82 -11.39 -5.07 0.11
C THR A 82 -12.55 -6.04 -0.14
N GLU A 83 -13.67 -5.49 -0.62
CA GLU A 83 -14.85 -6.23 -1.07
C GLU A 83 -14.95 -6.31 -2.60
N THR A 84 -14.22 -5.44 -3.33
CA THR A 84 -14.30 -5.34 -4.81
C THR A 84 -13.43 -6.36 -5.53
N SER A 85 -12.67 -7.17 -4.81
CA SER A 85 -11.82 -8.22 -5.37
C SER A 85 -12.62 -9.27 -6.14
N ALA A 86 -12.15 -9.64 -7.34
CA ALA A 86 -12.68 -10.76 -8.10
C ALA A 86 -12.53 -12.11 -7.37
N TYR A 87 -11.68 -12.18 -6.34
CA TYR A 87 -11.39 -13.36 -5.54
C TYR A 87 -12.18 -13.41 -4.22
N GLY A 88 -13.15 -12.50 -4.06
CA GLY A 88 -14.00 -12.40 -2.89
C GLY A 88 -13.47 -11.47 -1.80
N ALA A 89 -14.37 -11.08 -0.91
CA ALA A 89 -14.10 -10.17 0.18
C ALA A 89 -13.13 -10.75 1.22
N VAL A 90 -12.29 -9.88 1.78
CA VAL A 90 -11.44 -10.18 2.93
C VAL A 90 -12.21 -9.90 4.22
N LYS A 91 -12.04 -10.71 5.24
CA LYS A 91 -12.61 -10.48 6.56
C LYS A 91 -11.62 -9.81 7.49
N ASN A 92 -12.13 -8.97 8.38
CA ASN A 92 -11.31 -8.37 9.43
C ASN A 92 -11.02 -9.42 10.53
N PRO A 93 -9.74 -9.73 10.82
CA PRO A 93 -9.39 -10.71 11.85
C PRO A 93 -9.79 -10.30 13.27
N VAL A 94 -9.91 -8.99 13.53
CA VAL A 94 -10.31 -8.46 14.84
C VAL A 94 -11.80 -8.65 15.08
N ASP A 95 -12.62 -8.48 14.03
CA ASP A 95 -14.07 -8.72 14.05
C ASP A 95 -14.55 -9.12 12.65
N GLU A 96 -14.83 -10.41 12.45
CA GLU A 96 -15.26 -10.96 11.16
C GLU A 96 -16.58 -10.37 10.62
N GLY A 97 -17.33 -9.65 11.42
CA GLY A 97 -18.53 -8.94 11.02
C GLY A 97 -18.27 -7.61 10.33
N HIS A 98 -17.00 -7.18 10.29
CA HIS A 98 -16.56 -5.91 9.73
C HIS A 98 -15.57 -6.11 8.58
N VAL A 99 -15.44 -5.09 7.72
CA VAL A 99 -14.43 -5.07 6.66
C VAL A 99 -13.04 -4.80 7.24
N PRO A 100 -11.96 -5.32 6.62
CA PRO A 100 -10.58 -5.06 7.05
C PRO A 100 -10.09 -3.65 6.67
N GLY A 101 -10.92 -2.88 5.96
CA GLY A 101 -10.45 -1.71 5.24
C GLY A 101 -9.82 -2.07 3.88
N GLY A 102 -9.30 -1.10 3.18
CA GLY A 102 -8.74 -1.27 1.84
C GLY A 102 -8.01 -0.02 1.32
N SER A 103 -7.39 -0.20 0.19
CA SER A 103 -7.37 -1.34 -0.74
C SER A 103 -6.36 -2.45 -0.36
N SER A 104 -5.51 -2.31 0.67
CA SER A 104 -4.55 -3.34 1.12
C SER A 104 -5.12 -4.18 2.27
N GLY A 105 -6.42 -4.54 2.24
CA GLY A 105 -7.07 -5.27 3.33
C GLY A 105 -6.50 -6.66 3.55
N GLY A 106 -6.12 -7.36 2.48
CA GLY A 106 -5.45 -8.66 2.60
C GLY A 106 -4.10 -8.57 3.28
N SER A 107 -3.29 -7.53 2.96
CA SER A 107 -2.00 -7.29 3.60
C SER A 107 -2.15 -7.03 5.11
N ALA A 108 -3.07 -6.16 5.51
CA ALA A 108 -3.32 -5.87 6.93
C ALA A 108 -3.92 -7.08 7.67
N ALA A 109 -4.86 -7.79 7.03
CA ALA A 109 -5.47 -8.99 7.60
C ALA A 109 -4.46 -10.13 7.79
N ALA A 110 -3.53 -10.33 6.85
CA ALA A 110 -2.48 -11.34 6.98
C ALA A 110 -1.59 -11.08 8.21
N VAL A 111 -1.17 -9.83 8.42
CA VAL A 111 -0.36 -9.45 9.59
C VAL A 111 -1.18 -9.57 10.87
N ALA A 112 -2.40 -9.04 10.91
CA ALA A 112 -3.26 -9.09 12.10
C ALA A 112 -3.65 -10.52 12.51
N ALA A 113 -3.76 -11.45 11.55
CA ALA A 113 -4.04 -12.86 11.80
C ALA A 113 -2.79 -13.68 12.17
N GLY A 114 -1.58 -13.14 12.00
CA GLY A 114 -0.32 -13.85 12.16
C GLY A 114 0.01 -14.81 11.01
N ASP A 115 -0.59 -14.62 9.84
CA ASP A 115 -0.30 -15.39 8.62
C ASP A 115 0.99 -14.89 7.93
N ALA A 116 1.44 -13.70 8.27
CA ALA A 116 2.73 -13.11 7.93
C ALA A 116 3.18 -12.18 9.05
N ASP A 117 4.49 -12.04 9.28
CA ASP A 117 5.05 -11.11 10.26
C ASP A 117 4.90 -9.67 9.78
N LEU A 118 5.14 -9.45 8.50
CA LEU A 118 5.13 -8.15 7.82
C LEU A 118 4.35 -8.22 6.50
N ALA A 119 3.96 -7.07 5.98
CA ALA A 119 3.39 -7.01 4.64
C ALA A 119 3.76 -5.73 3.89
N LEU A 120 3.71 -5.79 2.55
CA LEU A 120 3.69 -4.62 1.68
C LEU A 120 2.27 -4.34 1.20
N GLY A 121 1.88 -3.08 1.28
CA GLY A 121 0.68 -2.52 0.68
C GLY A 121 1.01 -1.41 -0.32
N SER A 122 -0.03 -0.81 -0.90
CA SER A 122 0.09 0.43 -1.68
C SER A 122 -0.97 1.43 -1.20
N ASP A 123 -0.61 2.70 -1.14
CA ASP A 123 -1.45 3.77 -0.59
C ASP A 123 -1.50 4.96 -1.56
N THR A 124 -2.68 5.27 -2.04
CA THR A 124 -2.97 6.43 -2.89
C THR A 124 -3.77 7.47 -2.10
N GLY A 125 -4.79 7.03 -1.37
CA GLY A 125 -5.68 7.85 -0.55
C GLY A 125 -5.99 7.25 0.82
N GLY A 126 -5.08 6.43 1.38
CA GLY A 126 -5.26 5.76 2.68
C GLY A 126 -5.10 4.24 2.63
N SER A 127 -4.81 3.66 1.47
CA SER A 127 -4.94 2.20 1.25
C SER A 127 -3.90 1.31 1.96
N VAL A 128 -2.93 1.83 2.70
CA VAL A 128 -2.11 1.16 3.71
C VAL A 128 -2.60 1.52 5.11
N ARG A 129 -2.80 2.81 5.35
CA ARG A 129 -3.12 3.38 6.68
C ARG A 129 -4.51 3.00 7.17
N ASN A 130 -5.51 3.05 6.28
CA ASN A 130 -6.89 2.69 6.59
C ASN A 130 -7.03 1.22 7.02
N PRO A 131 -6.59 0.22 6.22
CA PRO A 131 -6.71 -1.18 6.64
C PRO A 131 -5.82 -1.51 7.84
N ALA A 132 -4.66 -0.87 8.01
CA ALA A 132 -3.84 -1.04 9.21
C ALA A 132 -4.60 -0.60 10.46
N ALA A 133 -5.25 0.57 10.42
CA ALA A 133 -6.08 1.08 11.53
C ALA A 133 -7.26 0.14 11.83
N PHE A 134 -7.95 -0.37 10.82
CA PHE A 134 -9.12 -1.24 10.99
C PHE A 134 -8.75 -2.64 11.52
N CYS A 135 -7.57 -3.14 11.17
CA CYS A 135 -7.07 -4.43 11.65
C CYS A 135 -6.22 -4.35 12.92
N GLY A 136 -6.01 -3.15 13.48
CA GLY A 136 -5.24 -2.96 14.72
C GLY A 136 -3.74 -3.23 14.56
N VAL A 137 -3.18 -2.97 13.39
CA VAL A 137 -1.75 -3.08 13.06
C VAL A 137 -1.17 -1.73 12.66
N VAL A 138 0.15 -1.64 12.49
CA VAL A 138 0.85 -0.41 12.08
C VAL A 138 1.03 -0.38 10.57
N GLY A 139 0.71 0.75 9.94
CA GLY A 139 0.92 0.96 8.51
C GLY A 139 1.53 2.33 8.24
N ILE A 140 2.60 2.38 7.46
CA ILE A 140 3.28 3.61 7.09
C ILE A 140 3.08 3.91 5.61
N LYS A 141 2.59 5.11 5.30
CA LYS A 141 2.68 5.66 3.94
C LYS A 141 3.92 6.56 3.87
N PRO A 142 4.98 6.12 3.19
CA PRO A 142 6.19 6.93 3.06
C PRO A 142 5.94 8.23 2.28
N THR A 143 6.86 9.17 2.41
CA THR A 143 6.91 10.34 1.51
C THR A 143 7.02 9.87 0.06
N TYR A 144 6.29 10.54 -0.83
CA TYR A 144 6.32 10.24 -2.27
C TYR A 144 7.75 10.26 -2.81
N GLY A 145 8.15 9.20 -3.51
CA GLY A 145 9.49 9.03 -4.04
C GLY A 145 10.51 8.41 -3.07
N LEU A 146 10.17 8.20 -1.80
CA LEU A 146 11.06 7.54 -0.84
C LEU A 146 11.27 6.06 -1.16
N VAL A 147 10.24 5.39 -1.65
CA VAL A 147 10.23 3.98 -2.06
C VAL A 147 9.94 3.89 -3.54
N SER A 148 10.69 3.06 -4.26
CA SER A 148 10.47 2.83 -5.69
C SER A 148 9.09 2.24 -5.97
N ARG A 149 8.46 2.76 -7.02
CA ARG A 149 7.20 2.25 -7.59
C ARG A 149 7.43 1.36 -8.81
N TYR A 150 8.70 1.08 -9.19
CA TYR A 150 8.97 0.17 -10.29
C TYR A 150 8.41 -1.22 -9.98
N GLY A 151 7.56 -1.72 -10.88
CA GLY A 151 6.85 -2.99 -10.70
C GLY A 151 5.51 -2.89 -9.97
N LEU A 152 5.12 -1.71 -9.47
CA LEU A 152 3.76 -1.46 -8.99
C LEU A 152 2.83 -1.24 -10.18
N VAL A 153 1.74 -2.01 -10.25
CA VAL A 153 0.69 -1.80 -11.26
C VAL A 153 -0.08 -0.53 -10.89
N ALA A 154 -0.05 0.43 -11.81
CA ALA A 154 -0.46 1.80 -11.54
C ALA A 154 -1.97 1.97 -11.39
N TYR A 155 -2.39 2.68 -10.33
CA TYR A 155 -3.71 3.29 -10.14
C TYR A 155 -3.63 4.80 -10.42
N ALA A 156 -2.97 5.57 -9.55
CA ALA A 156 -2.76 7.01 -9.71
C ALA A 156 -1.31 7.38 -9.39
N ASN A 157 -0.50 7.44 -10.44
CA ASN A 157 0.96 7.53 -10.34
C ASN A 157 1.47 8.77 -9.59
N SER A 158 0.71 9.88 -9.60
CA SER A 158 1.11 11.11 -8.93
C SER A 158 0.88 11.09 -7.42
N LEU A 159 0.16 10.09 -6.90
CA LEU A 159 -0.27 10.01 -5.49
C LEU A 159 0.22 8.75 -4.79
N GLU A 160 0.30 7.63 -5.51
CA GLU A 160 0.51 6.31 -4.90
C GLU A 160 1.94 6.08 -4.42
N GLN A 161 2.05 5.30 -3.34
CA GLN A 161 3.31 4.86 -2.78
C GLN A 161 3.16 3.44 -2.22
N ILE A 162 4.20 2.61 -2.34
CA ILE A 162 4.29 1.35 -1.60
C ILE A 162 4.65 1.67 -0.15
N GLY A 163 3.98 1.01 0.78
CA GLY A 163 4.22 1.19 2.21
C GLY A 163 4.19 -0.12 2.99
N PRO A 164 4.97 -0.19 4.08
CA PRO A 164 5.06 -1.36 4.95
C PRO A 164 3.90 -1.42 5.95
N ILE A 165 3.56 -2.66 6.35
CA ILE A 165 2.61 -2.98 7.42
C ILE A 165 3.29 -3.99 8.35
N GLY A 166 3.15 -3.82 9.67
CA GLY A 166 3.68 -4.72 10.69
C GLY A 166 2.88 -4.63 12.00
N THR A 167 3.26 -5.40 13.00
CA THR A 167 2.57 -5.43 14.30
C THR A 167 3.05 -4.33 15.25
N SER A 168 4.28 -3.83 15.07
CA SER A 168 4.87 -2.75 15.85
C SER A 168 5.44 -1.64 14.96
N VAL A 169 5.70 -0.48 15.54
CA VAL A 169 6.34 0.65 14.84
C VAL A 169 7.75 0.26 14.43
N GLU A 170 8.50 -0.42 15.32
CA GLU A 170 9.89 -0.83 15.10
C GLU A 170 10.02 -1.79 13.90
N GLU A 171 9.18 -2.83 13.87
CA GLU A 171 9.19 -3.81 12.76
C GLU A 171 8.77 -3.17 11.43
N THR A 172 7.74 -2.32 11.48
CA THR A 172 7.26 -1.61 10.28
C THR A 172 8.31 -0.63 9.76
N ALA A 173 9.03 0.05 10.67
CA ALA A 173 10.12 0.95 10.33
C ALA A 173 11.34 0.19 9.79
N ALA A 174 11.67 -0.98 10.34
CA ALA A 174 12.74 -1.84 9.82
C ALA A 174 12.45 -2.31 8.39
N LEU A 175 11.18 -2.65 8.08
CA LEU A 175 10.77 -2.94 6.72
C LEU A 175 10.89 -1.70 5.81
N LEU A 176 10.57 -0.50 6.34
CA LEU A 176 10.76 0.75 5.59
C LEU A 176 12.23 1.00 5.27
N ASP A 177 13.16 0.76 6.20
CA ASP A 177 14.60 0.88 5.97
C ASP A 177 15.05 -0.01 4.79
N VAL A 178 14.53 -1.24 4.70
CA VAL A 178 14.86 -2.18 3.62
C VAL A 178 14.33 -1.71 2.27
N ILE A 179 13.07 -1.27 2.19
CA ILE A 179 12.43 -0.97 0.90
C ILE A 179 12.70 0.44 0.39
N SER A 180 13.23 1.35 1.24
CA SER A 180 13.54 2.75 0.89
C SER A 180 14.83 2.87 0.09
N GLY A 181 14.94 3.93 -0.70
CA GLY A 181 16.17 4.28 -1.39
C GLY A 181 16.00 4.58 -2.88
N PRO A 182 17.04 5.12 -3.52
CA PRO A 182 17.00 5.51 -4.92
C PRO A 182 16.88 4.29 -5.83
N ASP A 183 16.18 4.48 -6.95
CA ASP A 183 16.03 3.47 -8.00
C ASP A 183 16.16 4.12 -9.39
N PRO A 184 17.16 3.74 -10.21
CA PRO A 184 17.27 4.26 -11.56
C PRO A 184 16.10 3.87 -12.48
N LYS A 185 15.30 2.87 -12.09
CA LYS A 185 14.09 2.43 -12.82
C LYS A 185 12.88 3.30 -12.51
N ASP A 186 12.90 4.10 -11.43
CA ASP A 186 11.82 5.03 -11.03
C ASP A 186 12.36 6.46 -10.85
N SER A 187 12.07 7.32 -11.82
CA SER A 187 12.54 8.71 -11.81
C SER A 187 12.00 9.54 -10.64
N THR A 188 10.97 9.08 -9.95
CA THR A 188 10.42 9.79 -8.79
C THR A 188 11.23 9.58 -7.52
N THR A 189 12.11 8.59 -7.49
CA THR A 189 13.05 8.37 -6.37
C THR A 189 14.34 9.20 -6.49
N ARG A 190 14.43 10.04 -7.52
CA ARG A 190 15.57 10.92 -7.73
C ARG A 190 15.38 12.23 -6.97
N PHE A 191 16.09 12.35 -5.87
CA PHE A 191 16.25 13.62 -5.12
C PHE A 191 17.61 14.25 -5.45
N ASP A 192 17.98 14.25 -6.72
CA ASP A 192 19.36 14.35 -7.18
C ASP A 192 19.84 15.77 -7.43
N LEU A 193 19.05 16.82 -7.17
CA LEU A 193 19.54 18.18 -7.27
C LEU A 193 19.06 19.01 -6.10
N ASP A 194 20.00 19.58 -5.34
CA ASP A 194 19.72 20.63 -4.40
C ASP A 194 19.37 21.96 -5.11
N GLU A 195 19.11 23.03 -4.37
CA GLU A 195 18.77 24.35 -4.91
C GLU A 195 19.89 24.95 -5.79
N ASP A 196 21.12 24.46 -5.65
CA ASP A 196 22.30 24.86 -6.40
C ASP A 196 22.59 23.94 -7.60
N GLY A 197 21.82 22.87 -7.79
CA GLY A 197 21.97 21.90 -8.87
C GLY A 197 23.05 20.85 -8.62
N GLU A 198 23.48 20.68 -7.39
CA GLU A 198 24.40 19.61 -6.94
C GLU A 198 23.61 18.36 -6.60
N GLU A 199 24.25 17.18 -6.64
CA GLU A 199 23.62 15.91 -6.25
C GLU A 199 23.26 15.93 -4.76
N ALA A 200 21.95 16.01 -4.46
CA ALA A 200 21.44 15.82 -3.11
C ALA A 200 21.35 14.32 -2.79
N ALA A 201 21.77 13.93 -1.60
CA ALA A 201 21.61 12.55 -1.15
C ALA A 201 20.12 12.19 -1.06
N HIS A 202 19.76 10.98 -1.50
CA HIS A 202 18.41 10.46 -1.29
C HIS A 202 18.09 10.46 0.21
N PRO A 203 16.88 10.88 0.66
CA PRO A 203 16.54 10.95 2.09
C PRO A 203 16.74 9.64 2.85
N ALA A 204 16.68 8.49 2.17
CA ALA A 204 16.95 7.19 2.77
C ALA A 204 18.44 6.80 2.79
N ALA A 205 19.36 7.60 2.23
CA ALA A 205 20.78 7.22 2.13
C ALA A 205 21.45 7.01 3.50
N ASP A 206 21.04 7.81 4.50
CA ASP A 206 21.54 7.75 5.88
C ASP A 206 20.40 7.52 6.88
N SER A 207 19.21 7.09 6.42
CA SER A 207 18.07 6.87 7.31
C SER A 207 18.22 5.61 8.16
N ASN A 208 17.69 5.68 9.35
CA ASN A 208 17.54 4.57 10.28
C ASN A 208 16.17 4.74 10.95
N TYR A 209 15.11 4.42 10.19
CA TYR A 209 13.75 4.60 10.66
C TYR A 209 13.44 3.72 11.87
N ALA A 210 13.95 2.48 11.87
CA ALA A 210 13.83 1.59 13.03
C ALA A 210 14.52 2.15 14.27
N GLY A 211 15.71 2.74 14.11
CA GLY A 211 16.44 3.37 15.22
C GLY A 211 15.79 4.66 15.73
N ALA A 212 14.93 5.30 14.93
CA ALA A 212 14.15 6.48 15.36
C ALA A 212 12.86 6.11 16.12
N ALA A 213 12.49 4.84 16.13
CA ALA A 213 11.33 4.33 16.86
C ALA A 213 11.70 4.00 18.33
N ASP A 214 12.33 4.94 19.03
CA ASP A 214 12.85 4.79 20.39
C ASP A 214 11.80 5.10 21.49
N GLY A 215 10.64 5.63 21.09
CA GLY A 215 9.54 5.99 21.98
C GLY A 215 9.79 7.28 22.79
N ASP A 216 10.88 7.99 22.56
CA ASP A 216 11.15 9.25 23.24
C ASP A 216 10.39 10.41 22.56
N VAL A 217 9.46 10.99 23.30
CA VAL A 217 8.64 12.14 22.86
C VAL A 217 8.90 13.40 23.69
N ASP A 218 9.88 13.38 24.63
CA ASP A 218 10.19 14.52 25.48
C ASP A 218 10.67 15.73 24.63
N GLY A 219 10.00 16.85 24.80
CA GLY A 219 10.27 18.09 24.05
C GLY A 219 9.77 18.10 22.60
N MET A 220 9.10 17.07 22.13
CA MET A 220 8.44 17.10 20.82
C MET A 220 7.26 18.05 20.81
N THR A 221 7.07 18.79 19.70
CA THR A 221 5.85 19.59 19.46
C THR A 221 4.97 18.90 18.43
N ILE A 222 3.75 18.54 18.83
CA ILE A 222 2.78 17.80 18.02
C ILE A 222 1.66 18.75 17.58
N GLY A 223 1.50 18.95 16.27
CA GLY A 223 0.36 19.69 15.69
C GLY A 223 -0.90 18.84 15.69
N VAL A 224 -1.98 19.33 16.28
CA VAL A 224 -3.29 18.66 16.31
C VAL A 224 -4.21 19.37 15.33
N ILE A 225 -4.65 18.64 14.29
CA ILE A 225 -5.56 19.17 13.27
C ILE A 225 -6.99 18.92 13.74
N THR A 226 -7.55 19.84 14.50
CA THR A 226 -8.87 19.69 15.13
C THR A 226 -10.02 19.65 14.13
N ASP A 227 -9.85 20.31 12.96
CA ASP A 227 -10.86 20.30 11.89
C ASP A 227 -11.19 18.89 11.35
N LEU A 228 -10.26 17.93 11.46
CA LEU A 228 -10.46 16.55 11.02
C LEU A 228 -11.24 15.68 12.01
N LEU A 229 -11.49 16.15 13.22
CA LEU A 229 -12.27 15.43 14.23
C LEU A 229 -13.79 15.65 14.05
N GLU A 230 -14.17 16.64 13.27
CA GLU A 230 -15.60 16.93 13.01
C GLU A 230 -16.24 15.75 12.24
N GLY A 231 -17.28 15.16 12.83
CA GLY A 231 -18.01 14.03 12.27
C GLY A 231 -17.40 12.63 12.57
N ALA A 232 -16.31 12.55 13.31
CA ALA A 232 -15.80 11.28 13.83
C ALA A 232 -16.71 10.72 14.94
N ASP A 233 -16.73 9.38 15.10
CA ASP A 233 -17.45 8.73 16.23
C ASP A 233 -16.86 9.19 17.56
N ASP A 234 -17.72 9.51 18.53
CA ASP A 234 -17.31 10.02 19.85
C ASP A 234 -16.27 9.14 20.53
N ARG A 235 -16.37 7.81 20.39
CA ARG A 235 -15.41 6.86 20.98
C ARG A 235 -14.03 6.94 20.31
N VAL A 236 -13.98 7.25 19.02
CA VAL A 236 -12.70 7.47 18.31
C VAL A 236 -12.06 8.76 18.83
N VAL A 237 -12.85 9.83 18.99
CA VAL A 237 -12.37 11.10 19.55
C VAL A 237 -11.87 10.91 20.97
N GLU A 238 -12.61 10.18 21.85
CA GLU A 238 -12.19 9.89 23.22
C GLU A 238 -10.82 9.17 23.29
N VAL A 239 -10.60 8.17 22.44
CA VAL A 239 -9.32 7.44 22.40
C VAL A 239 -8.18 8.34 21.87
N PHE A 240 -8.47 9.16 20.86
CA PHE A 240 -7.51 10.11 20.32
C PHE A 240 -7.09 11.14 21.39
N GLU A 241 -8.05 11.74 22.10
CA GLU A 241 -7.78 12.70 23.16
C GLU A 241 -6.98 12.06 24.32
N ALA A 242 -7.31 10.83 24.72
CA ALA A 242 -6.54 10.08 25.73
C ALA A 242 -5.10 9.86 25.28
N SER A 243 -4.87 9.54 24.01
CA SER A 243 -3.52 9.39 23.44
C SER A 243 -2.72 10.69 23.49
N LEU A 244 -3.37 11.84 23.22
CA LEU A 244 -2.72 13.14 23.36
C LEU A 244 -2.36 13.47 24.82
N GLU A 245 -3.21 13.08 25.78
CA GLU A 245 -2.91 13.25 27.21
C GLU A 245 -1.69 12.39 27.63
N ASP A 246 -1.61 11.16 27.13
CA ASP A 246 -0.46 10.27 27.39
C ASP A 246 0.84 10.84 26.82
N LEU A 247 0.82 11.40 25.60
CA LEU A 247 1.98 12.05 24.99
C LEU A 247 2.43 13.29 25.79
N ARG A 248 1.47 14.12 26.25
CA ARG A 248 1.76 15.28 27.10
C ARG A 248 2.36 14.87 28.45
N ALA A 249 1.86 13.76 29.02
CA ALA A 249 2.40 13.22 30.28
C ALA A 249 3.85 12.73 30.14
N GLN A 250 4.28 12.37 28.92
CA GLN A 250 5.63 11.97 28.57
C GLN A 250 6.53 13.12 28.13
N GLY A 251 6.05 14.37 28.16
CA GLY A 251 6.86 15.56 27.89
C GLY A 251 6.65 16.20 26.52
N ALA A 252 5.75 15.66 25.69
CA ALA A 252 5.39 16.31 24.42
C ALA A 252 4.52 17.55 24.64
N GLU A 253 4.69 18.55 23.77
CA GLU A 253 3.79 19.71 23.67
C GLU A 253 2.82 19.50 22.51
N THR A 254 1.55 19.92 22.66
CA THR A 254 0.56 19.90 21.58
C THR A 254 0.14 21.32 21.22
N VAL A 255 0.01 21.58 19.92
CA VAL A 255 -0.46 22.86 19.38
C VAL A 255 -1.60 22.61 18.40
N GLU A 256 -2.65 23.43 18.46
CA GLU A 256 -3.71 23.39 17.46
C GLU A 256 -3.18 23.89 16.11
N VAL A 257 -3.53 23.14 15.04
CA VAL A 257 -3.20 23.48 13.66
C VAL A 257 -4.48 23.42 12.85
N SER A 258 -4.74 24.44 12.04
CA SER A 258 -5.81 24.44 11.04
C SER A 258 -5.22 24.40 9.64
N LEU A 259 -5.83 23.61 8.76
CA LEU A 259 -5.44 23.45 7.37
C LEU A 259 -6.66 23.68 6.47
N ASP A 260 -6.90 24.91 6.08
CA ASP A 260 -8.09 25.35 5.30
C ASP A 260 -8.33 24.52 4.01
N SER A 261 -7.28 23.94 3.44
CA SER A 261 -7.36 23.16 2.20
C SER A 261 -7.88 21.73 2.40
N LEU A 262 -7.95 21.21 3.64
CA LEU A 262 -8.33 19.82 3.91
C LEU A 262 -9.80 19.53 3.57
N GLU A 263 -10.69 20.52 3.67
CA GLU A 263 -12.10 20.36 3.29
C GLU A 263 -12.30 19.95 1.81
N HIS A 264 -11.30 20.22 0.95
CA HIS A 264 -11.34 19.89 -0.48
C HIS A 264 -10.47 18.68 -0.84
N ALA A 265 -9.73 18.10 0.11
CA ALA A 265 -8.73 17.06 -0.16
C ALA A 265 -9.36 15.81 -0.80
N VAL A 266 -10.51 15.35 -0.30
CA VAL A 266 -11.19 14.16 -0.82
C VAL A 266 -11.70 14.38 -2.23
N GLN A 267 -12.30 15.54 -2.50
CA GLN A 267 -12.81 15.89 -3.84
C GLN A 267 -11.67 16.02 -4.84
N ALA A 268 -10.57 16.68 -4.46
CA ALA A 268 -9.37 16.81 -5.29
C ALA A 268 -8.75 15.43 -5.58
N TYR A 269 -8.66 14.56 -4.56
CA TYR A 269 -8.20 13.19 -4.71
C TYR A 269 -9.00 12.44 -5.78
N TYR A 270 -10.33 12.43 -5.69
CA TYR A 270 -11.16 11.70 -6.66
C TYR A 270 -10.99 12.21 -8.08
N VAL A 271 -10.91 13.53 -8.29
CA VAL A 271 -10.70 14.11 -9.63
C VAL A 271 -9.37 13.65 -10.22
N ILE A 272 -8.30 13.70 -9.45
CA ILE A 272 -6.95 13.29 -9.90
C ILE A 272 -6.90 11.78 -10.12
N ALA A 273 -7.28 11.01 -9.10
CA ALA A 273 -7.14 9.56 -9.10
C ALA A 273 -7.97 8.89 -10.21
N MET A 274 -9.24 9.31 -10.40
CA MET A 274 -10.09 8.76 -11.47
C MET A 274 -9.57 9.12 -12.86
N SER A 275 -9.02 10.33 -13.03
CA SER A 275 -8.44 10.76 -14.30
C SER A 275 -7.19 9.94 -14.65
N GLU A 276 -6.31 9.74 -13.69
CA GLU A 276 -5.10 8.93 -13.87
C GLU A 276 -5.44 7.44 -14.06
N ALA A 277 -6.37 6.89 -13.26
CA ALA A 277 -6.85 5.52 -13.40
C ALA A 277 -7.41 5.25 -14.80
N SER A 278 -8.26 6.14 -15.31
CA SER A 278 -8.80 6.04 -16.68
C SER A 278 -7.69 5.94 -17.73
N SER A 279 -6.63 6.77 -17.58
CA SER A 279 -5.47 6.72 -18.46
C SER A 279 -4.64 5.45 -18.29
N ASN A 280 -4.37 5.05 -17.04
CA ASN A 280 -3.55 3.88 -16.73
C ASN A 280 -4.22 2.56 -17.13
N LEU A 281 -5.51 2.39 -16.84
CA LEU A 281 -6.26 1.18 -17.16
C LEU A 281 -6.65 1.08 -18.66
N ALA A 282 -6.48 2.13 -19.46
CA ALA A 282 -6.66 2.08 -20.91
C ALA A 282 -5.73 1.07 -21.60
N ARG A 283 -4.61 0.68 -20.98
CA ARG A 283 -3.68 -0.34 -21.51
C ARG A 283 -4.23 -1.76 -21.50
N PHE A 284 -5.22 -2.04 -20.64
CA PHE A 284 -5.85 -3.35 -20.55
C PHE A 284 -6.97 -3.46 -21.58
N ASP A 285 -6.56 -3.78 -22.80
CA ASP A 285 -7.40 -3.81 -23.99
C ASP A 285 -7.74 -5.24 -24.48
N GLY A 286 -7.22 -6.26 -23.77
CA GLY A 286 -7.43 -7.66 -24.13
C GLY A 286 -6.64 -8.14 -25.35
N VAL A 287 -5.73 -7.31 -25.89
CA VAL A 287 -4.83 -7.64 -27.01
C VAL A 287 -3.37 -7.63 -26.55
N ARG A 288 -2.94 -6.56 -25.92
CA ARG A 288 -1.58 -6.42 -25.37
C ARG A 288 -1.47 -7.01 -23.99
N TYR A 289 -2.49 -6.78 -23.16
CA TYR A 289 -2.57 -7.20 -21.77
C TYR A 289 -4.00 -7.60 -21.42
N GLY A 290 -4.11 -8.50 -20.45
CA GLY A 290 -5.35 -8.87 -19.83
C GLY A 290 -6.16 -9.95 -20.55
N GLN A 291 -7.36 -10.18 -20.06
CA GLN A 291 -8.29 -11.16 -20.61
C GLN A 291 -8.70 -10.77 -22.04
N SER A 292 -8.63 -11.74 -22.95
CA SER A 292 -9.02 -11.52 -24.34
C SER A 292 -10.54 -11.45 -24.49
N GLY A 293 -11.03 -10.42 -25.16
CA GLY A 293 -12.45 -10.30 -25.59
C GLY A 293 -12.78 -11.14 -26.84
N GLY A 294 -11.88 -12.02 -27.30
CA GLY A 294 -12.05 -12.80 -28.52
C GLY A 294 -11.89 -11.97 -29.78
N TYR A 295 -12.04 -12.62 -30.94
CA TYR A 295 -11.80 -11.99 -32.25
C TYR A 295 -13.07 -11.91 -33.10
N GLU A 296 -14.23 -12.10 -32.50
CA GLU A 296 -15.52 -11.99 -33.22
C GLU A 296 -15.92 -10.52 -33.37
N GLY A 297 -16.38 -10.15 -34.55
CA GLY A 297 -16.76 -8.78 -34.86
C GLY A 297 -15.58 -7.90 -35.28
N ASN A 298 -15.60 -6.63 -34.86
CA ASN A 298 -14.50 -5.70 -35.08
C ASN A 298 -13.68 -5.49 -33.81
N TRP A 299 -12.54 -4.80 -33.92
CA TRP A 299 -11.65 -4.56 -32.79
C TRP A 299 -12.30 -3.79 -31.63
N ASN A 300 -13.20 -2.85 -31.92
CA ASN A 300 -13.89 -2.11 -30.87
C ASN A 300 -14.79 -3.02 -30.05
N ASP A 301 -15.46 -4.00 -30.70
CA ASP A 301 -16.29 -4.99 -30.03
C ASP A 301 -15.42 -5.92 -29.16
N ALA A 302 -14.23 -6.31 -29.63
CA ALA A 302 -13.28 -7.13 -28.87
C ALA A 302 -12.77 -6.38 -27.63
N PHE A 303 -12.38 -5.11 -27.78
CA PHE A 303 -11.95 -4.28 -26.65
C PHE A 303 -13.08 -4.06 -25.64
N ALA A 304 -14.29 -3.80 -26.10
CA ALA A 304 -15.45 -3.61 -25.24
C ALA A 304 -15.73 -4.88 -24.40
N ARG A 305 -15.75 -6.05 -25.05
CA ARG A 305 -15.94 -7.33 -24.33
C ARG A 305 -14.83 -7.62 -23.33
N ALA A 306 -13.56 -7.42 -23.73
CA ALA A 306 -12.43 -7.65 -22.81
C ALA A 306 -12.58 -6.84 -21.53
N ARG A 307 -12.95 -5.58 -21.66
CA ARG A 307 -13.14 -4.68 -20.50
C ARG A 307 -14.42 -5.00 -19.72
N GLU A 308 -15.52 -5.35 -20.41
CA GLU A 308 -16.79 -5.71 -19.79
C GLU A 308 -16.69 -7.01 -18.97
N GLU A 309 -15.95 -8.00 -19.47
CA GLU A 309 -15.79 -9.29 -18.79
C GLU A 309 -14.64 -9.28 -17.78
N GLY A 310 -13.58 -8.48 -18.02
CA GLY A 310 -12.36 -8.46 -17.20
C GLY A 310 -12.42 -7.54 -16.00
N PHE A 311 -13.14 -6.42 -16.05
CA PHE A 311 -13.26 -5.48 -14.94
C PHE A 311 -14.50 -5.70 -14.10
N GLY A 312 -14.38 -5.51 -12.78
CA GLY A 312 -15.49 -5.46 -11.85
C GLY A 312 -16.28 -4.14 -11.93
N GLU A 313 -17.34 -4.07 -11.17
CA GLU A 313 -18.29 -2.92 -11.20
C GLU A 313 -17.63 -1.60 -10.74
N GLU A 314 -16.72 -1.66 -9.74
CA GLU A 314 -16.04 -0.46 -9.22
C GLU A 314 -15.07 0.15 -10.22
N VAL A 315 -14.45 -0.68 -11.06
CA VAL A 315 -13.44 -0.24 -12.04
C VAL A 315 -14.07 0.22 -13.36
N LYS A 316 -15.28 -0.24 -13.70
CA LYS A 316 -16.02 0.18 -14.91
C LYS A 316 -16.48 1.63 -14.83
#